data_ab48487e26e1feb49189769f89a8899e
#
_entry.id   ab48487e26e1feb49189769f89a8899e
#
_cell.length_a   1.000
_cell.length_b   1.000
_cell.length_c   1.000
_cell.angle_alpha   90.00
_cell.angle_beta   90.00
_cell.angle_gamma   90.00
#
_symmetry.space_group_name_H-M   'P 1'
#
loop_
_entity.id
_entity.type
_entity.pdbx_description
1 polymer ?
#
loop_
_entity_poly.entity_id
_entity_poly.type
_entity_poly.pdbx_seq_one_letter_code
_entity_poly.pdbx_strand_id
1 'polypeptide(L)'
;MKYFIDLDNTLCKTIDGDYLNSEPIQERINKVNELKEQGNSITIWTARGSRSGINHRELTETQLKLWEINYDELLMGKPDFDLMIDDKCINVDTFWRIPDSKNQVSKKLQSEIVPKGWGKEIIFVNNDEYCGKILCFDKGKKFSMHYHVKKKETWYVAKGRFLLHWIEPESGTFYTEYLDVGDVITNERGEAHQVEALEPSEIFEVSTKHYDSDSYRIWKGN
;
A
#
# COMPACT_ATOMS: atom_id res chain seq x y z
N MET A 1 11.25 23.85 3.42
CA MET A 1 11.11 23.28 4.79
C MET A 1 12.46 23.34 5.50
N LYS A 2 12.49 23.09 6.84
CA LYS A 2 13.74 22.93 7.60
C LYS A 2 13.87 21.48 8.03
N TYR A 3 14.99 20.86 7.70
CA TYR A 3 15.29 19.47 8.07
C TYR A 3 16.44 19.44 9.07
N PHE A 4 16.26 18.69 10.15
CA PHE A 4 17.32 18.30 11.08
C PHE A 4 17.63 16.83 10.82
N ILE A 5 18.84 16.55 10.36
CA ILE A 5 19.22 15.21 9.91
C ILE A 5 20.37 14.72 10.77
N ASP A 6 20.22 13.55 11.34
CA ASP A 6 21.29 12.89 12.08
C ASP A 6 22.38 12.38 11.12
N LEU A 7 23.58 12.14 11.62
CA LEU A 7 24.72 11.73 10.81
C LEU A 7 24.97 10.23 10.89
N ASP A 8 25.33 9.74 12.09
CA ASP A 8 25.77 8.37 12.27
C ASP A 8 24.60 7.38 12.19
N ASN A 9 24.76 6.32 11.40
CA ASN A 9 23.72 5.34 11.04
C ASN A 9 22.52 5.94 10.30
N THR A 10 22.62 7.22 9.92
CA THR A 10 21.62 7.95 9.12
C THR A 10 22.18 8.32 7.74
N LEU A 11 23.27 9.07 7.65
CA LEU A 11 23.96 9.43 6.41
C LEU A 11 25.26 8.65 6.20
N CYS A 12 25.78 8.04 7.24
CA CYS A 12 26.93 7.15 7.17
C CYS A 12 26.72 5.93 8.08
N LYS A 13 27.48 4.88 7.84
CA LYS A 13 27.60 3.73 8.74
C LYS A 13 28.74 3.98 9.70
N THR A 14 28.46 3.94 11.00
CA THR A 14 29.45 4.06 12.07
C THR A 14 29.30 2.85 12.99
N ILE A 15 30.40 2.13 13.23
CA ILE A 15 30.42 0.94 14.06
C ILE A 15 31.12 1.30 15.36
N ASP A 16 30.51 0.99 16.50
CA ASP A 16 31.05 1.13 17.87
C ASP A 16 31.69 2.52 18.16
N GLY A 17 31.15 3.58 17.52
CA GLY A 17 31.65 4.95 17.73
C GLY A 17 32.99 5.25 17.03
N ASP A 18 33.44 4.41 16.13
CA ASP A 18 34.63 4.66 15.32
C ASP A 18 34.28 5.66 14.18
N TYR A 19 34.24 6.94 14.56
CA TYR A 19 33.90 8.02 13.64
C TYR A 19 34.92 8.21 12.52
N LEU A 20 36.19 7.84 12.75
CA LEU A 20 37.24 7.99 11.77
C LEU A 20 37.03 7.10 10.53
N ASN A 21 36.56 5.89 10.77
CA ASN A 21 36.31 4.88 9.74
C ASN A 21 34.83 4.80 9.33
N SER A 22 34.05 5.86 9.56
CA SER A 22 32.65 5.91 9.11
C SER A 22 32.59 5.92 7.58
N GLU A 23 31.67 5.14 7.01
CA GLU A 23 31.48 5.01 5.55
C GLU A 23 30.19 5.74 5.12
N PRO A 24 30.22 6.57 4.05
CA PRO A 24 29.04 7.29 3.58
C PRO A 24 27.98 6.34 2.98
N ILE A 25 26.70 6.67 3.18
CA ILE A 25 25.58 6.01 2.53
C ILE A 25 25.16 6.91 1.36
N GLN A 26 25.75 6.69 0.20
CA GLN A 26 25.67 7.62 -0.94
C GLN A 26 24.22 7.88 -1.40
N GLU A 27 23.36 6.88 -1.41
CA GLU A 27 21.95 7.04 -1.78
C GLU A 27 21.23 8.06 -0.88
N ARG A 28 21.49 8.01 0.42
CA ARG A 28 20.90 8.93 1.39
C ARG A 28 21.46 10.35 1.27
N ILE A 29 22.76 10.45 1.00
CA ILE A 29 23.44 11.73 0.75
C ILE A 29 22.88 12.39 -0.50
N ASN A 30 22.70 11.66 -1.58
CA ASN A 30 22.13 12.17 -2.82
C ASN A 30 20.72 12.75 -2.57
N LYS A 31 19.89 12.05 -1.80
CA LYS A 31 18.56 12.53 -1.45
C LYS A 31 18.59 13.81 -0.60
N VAL A 32 19.52 13.94 0.34
CA VAL A 32 19.71 15.18 1.11
C VAL A 32 20.11 16.33 0.21
N ASN A 33 21.04 16.09 -0.73
CA ASN A 33 21.50 17.09 -1.70
C ASN A 33 20.34 17.53 -2.62
N GLU A 34 19.51 16.61 -3.08
CA GLU A 34 18.28 16.93 -3.83
C GLU A 34 17.32 17.80 -3.02
N LEU A 35 17.11 17.48 -1.74
CA LEU A 35 16.28 18.31 -0.85
C LEU A 35 16.85 19.72 -0.74
N LYS A 36 18.18 19.85 -0.65
CA LYS A 36 18.87 21.14 -0.60
C LYS A 36 18.67 21.93 -1.89
N GLU A 37 18.84 21.31 -3.05
CA GLU A 37 18.61 21.92 -4.37
C GLU A 37 17.16 22.38 -4.55
N GLN A 38 16.21 21.73 -3.89
CA GLN A 38 14.80 22.12 -3.87
C GLN A 38 14.52 23.37 -3.00
N GLY A 39 15.55 23.99 -2.43
CA GLY A 39 15.44 25.20 -1.63
C GLY A 39 15.06 24.95 -0.16
N ASN A 40 15.25 23.73 0.34
CA ASN A 40 15.08 23.42 1.75
C ASN A 40 16.32 23.82 2.56
N SER A 41 16.14 24.07 3.86
CA SER A 41 17.23 24.28 4.81
C SER A 41 17.58 22.94 5.45
N ILE A 42 18.87 22.59 5.41
CA ILE A 42 19.42 21.34 5.92
C ILE A 42 20.36 21.62 7.09
N THR A 43 20.04 21.11 8.25
CA THR A 43 20.90 21.13 9.44
C THR A 43 21.32 19.71 9.76
N ILE A 44 22.63 19.45 9.79
CA ILE A 44 23.17 18.20 10.30
C ILE A 44 23.30 18.32 11.81
N TRP A 45 22.68 17.40 12.56
CA TRP A 45 22.70 17.42 14.02
C TRP A 45 23.17 16.08 14.58
N THR A 46 24.38 16.06 15.15
CA THR A 46 25.06 14.83 15.55
C THR A 46 25.35 14.75 17.05
N ALA A 47 25.29 13.53 17.60
CA ALA A 47 25.67 13.22 18.96
C ALA A 47 27.17 12.91 19.13
N ARG A 48 27.99 13.09 18.08
CA ARG A 48 29.42 12.85 18.16
C ARG A 48 30.07 13.70 19.26
N GLY A 49 30.69 13.03 20.20
CA GLY A 49 31.31 13.66 21.37
C GLY A 49 30.38 13.96 22.53
N SER A 50 29.06 13.84 22.39
CA SER A 50 28.10 14.15 23.47
C SER A 50 28.31 13.27 24.71
N ARG A 51 28.67 12.00 24.51
CA ARG A 51 28.94 11.05 25.60
C ARG A 51 30.37 11.11 26.14
N SER A 52 31.34 11.27 25.21
CA SER A 52 32.78 11.24 25.58
C SER A 52 33.36 12.59 26.01
N GLY A 53 32.70 13.70 25.69
CA GLY A 53 33.21 15.05 25.85
C GLY A 53 34.31 15.43 24.84
N ILE A 54 34.67 14.53 23.91
CA ILE A 54 35.68 14.78 22.88
C ILE A 54 35.10 15.63 21.75
N ASN A 55 35.83 16.67 21.35
CA ASN A 55 35.39 17.49 20.23
C ASN A 55 35.73 16.81 18.88
N HIS A 56 34.69 16.35 18.18
CA HIS A 56 34.80 15.73 16.86
C HIS A 56 34.39 16.66 15.70
N ARG A 57 34.27 17.98 15.93
CA ARG A 57 33.78 18.92 14.90
C ARG A 57 34.66 18.90 13.65
N GLU A 58 35.96 19.05 13.79
CA GLU A 58 36.89 19.11 12.66
C GLU A 58 36.87 17.84 11.80
N LEU A 59 36.87 16.68 12.43
CA LEU A 59 36.68 15.39 11.75
C LEU A 59 35.33 15.32 11.01
N THR A 60 34.26 15.76 11.68
CA THR A 60 32.93 15.72 11.09
C THR A 60 32.82 16.63 9.88
N GLU A 61 33.31 17.88 9.97
CA GLU A 61 33.33 18.85 8.85
C GLU A 61 34.15 18.32 7.68
N THR A 62 35.29 17.68 7.94
CA THR A 62 36.14 17.05 6.93
C THR A 62 35.38 15.93 6.20
N GLN A 63 34.69 15.07 6.94
CA GLN A 63 33.91 13.97 6.36
C GLN A 63 32.71 14.48 5.55
N LEU A 64 31.93 15.45 6.08
CA LEU A 64 30.82 16.05 5.36
C LEU A 64 31.26 16.66 4.02
N LYS A 65 32.41 17.33 4.00
CA LYS A 65 33.01 17.86 2.79
C LYS A 65 33.46 16.77 1.83
N LEU A 66 34.15 15.73 2.33
CA LEU A 66 34.65 14.61 1.53
C LEU A 66 33.51 13.84 0.88
N TRP A 67 32.38 13.71 1.59
CA TRP A 67 31.19 13.01 1.13
C TRP A 67 30.25 13.88 0.30
N GLU A 68 30.63 15.14 0.07
CA GLU A 68 29.86 16.11 -0.75
C GLU A 68 28.43 16.35 -0.24
N ILE A 69 28.27 16.41 1.09
CA ILE A 69 26.96 16.69 1.70
C ILE A 69 26.71 18.20 1.69
N ASN A 70 25.65 18.64 1.02
CA ASN A 70 25.20 20.03 0.97
C ASN A 70 24.31 20.35 2.16
N TYR A 71 24.79 21.16 3.10
CA TYR A 71 24.06 21.56 4.30
C TYR A 71 24.25 23.06 4.61
N ASP A 72 23.36 23.61 5.44
CA ASP A 72 23.45 25.02 5.88
C ASP A 72 24.18 25.13 7.22
N GLU A 73 23.97 24.17 8.11
CA GLU A 73 24.48 24.24 9.48
C GLU A 73 24.88 22.85 9.99
N LEU A 74 25.96 22.82 10.77
CA LEU A 74 26.36 21.64 11.55
C LEU A 74 26.21 21.94 13.04
N LEU A 75 25.33 21.22 13.69
CA LEU A 75 25.15 21.24 15.14
C LEU A 75 25.75 19.99 15.77
N MET A 76 26.71 20.23 16.68
CA MET A 76 27.23 19.22 17.59
C MET A 76 26.38 19.20 18.85
N GLY A 77 26.55 18.18 19.71
CA GLY A 77 25.90 18.14 21.02
C GLY A 77 24.43 17.72 20.98
N LYS A 78 24.03 16.95 19.96
CA LYS A 78 22.77 16.21 20.04
C LYS A 78 22.84 15.33 21.30
N PRO A 79 21.81 15.36 22.17
CA PRO A 79 21.80 14.49 23.35
C PRO A 79 21.97 13.01 22.98
N ASP A 80 22.70 12.27 23.80
CA ASP A 80 22.71 10.81 23.76
C ASP A 80 21.43 10.32 24.43
N PHE A 81 20.60 9.54 23.72
CA PHE A 81 19.30 9.08 24.19
C PHE A 81 18.96 7.71 23.64
N ASP A 82 18.18 6.93 24.37
CA ASP A 82 17.68 5.63 23.93
C ASP A 82 16.46 5.75 23.01
N LEU A 83 15.58 6.73 23.28
CA LEU A 83 14.35 6.95 22.52
C LEU A 83 14.03 8.45 22.47
N MET A 84 13.73 8.94 21.27
CA MET A 84 13.22 10.30 21.02
C MET A 84 11.74 10.24 20.68
N ILE A 85 10.92 11.02 21.41
CA ILE A 85 9.48 11.18 21.15
C ILE A 85 9.26 12.63 20.76
N ASP A 86 8.79 12.88 19.54
CA ASP A 86 8.60 14.21 18.96
C ASP A 86 7.47 14.15 17.90
N ASP A 87 6.65 15.21 17.77
CA ASP A 87 5.55 15.30 16.84
C ASP A 87 5.99 15.50 15.38
N LYS A 88 7.26 15.81 15.15
CA LYS A 88 7.85 16.10 13.82
C LYS A 88 8.94 15.13 13.41
N CYS A 89 9.25 14.15 14.23
CA CYS A 89 10.22 13.12 13.89
C CYS A 89 9.65 12.07 12.95
N ILE A 90 10.47 11.68 11.99
CA ILE A 90 10.20 10.53 11.13
C ILE A 90 11.32 9.51 11.30
N ASN A 91 10.97 8.23 11.36
CA ASN A 91 11.95 7.16 11.43
C ASN A 91 12.80 7.14 10.17
N VAL A 92 14.12 6.95 10.34
CA VAL A 92 15.11 6.97 9.25
C VAL A 92 14.74 6.02 8.10
N ASP A 93 14.34 4.78 8.42
CA ASP A 93 13.98 3.80 7.40
C ASP A 93 12.70 4.17 6.64
N THR A 94 11.78 4.85 7.32
CA THR A 94 10.56 5.37 6.68
C THR A 94 10.88 6.53 5.76
N PHE A 95 11.70 7.49 6.23
CA PHE A 95 12.05 8.68 5.45
C PHE A 95 12.71 8.34 4.11
N TRP A 96 13.66 7.41 4.10
CA TRP A 96 14.37 7.04 2.87
C TRP A 96 13.51 6.24 1.89
N ARG A 97 12.39 5.66 2.36
CA ARG A 97 11.41 4.98 1.50
C ARG A 97 10.36 5.90 0.91
N ILE A 98 10.26 7.15 1.38
CA ILE A 98 9.31 8.12 0.81
C ILE A 98 9.83 8.54 -0.57
N PRO A 99 9.10 8.30 -1.68
CA PRO A 99 9.49 8.76 -3.01
C PRO A 99 9.55 10.29 -3.05
N ASP A 100 10.53 10.85 -3.75
CA ASP A 100 10.61 12.29 -3.95
C ASP A 100 9.36 12.82 -4.66
N SER A 101 8.85 13.95 -4.21
CA SER A 101 7.65 14.57 -4.76
C SER A 101 7.77 14.97 -6.25
N LYS A 102 8.98 15.07 -6.78
CA LYS A 102 9.24 15.34 -8.22
C LYS A 102 9.18 14.08 -9.09
N ASN A 103 9.41 12.90 -8.51
CA ASN A 103 9.26 11.60 -9.15
C ASN A 103 8.06 10.85 -8.58
N GLN A 104 6.97 11.55 -8.28
CA GLN A 104 5.72 10.87 -7.92
C GLN A 104 5.29 10.04 -9.13
N VAL A 105 5.79 8.81 -9.18
CA VAL A 105 5.13 7.77 -9.95
C VAL A 105 3.72 7.73 -9.41
N SER A 106 2.77 8.15 -10.22
CA SER A 106 1.37 8.12 -9.83
C SER A 106 1.04 6.70 -9.39
N LYS A 107 0.68 6.52 -8.13
CA LYS A 107 0.14 5.24 -7.63
C LYS A 107 -1.31 5.03 -8.07
N LYS A 108 -1.86 5.97 -8.86
CA LYS A 108 -3.20 5.80 -9.44
C LYS A 108 -3.12 4.70 -10.50
N LEU A 109 -3.76 3.59 -10.21
CA LEU A 109 -4.03 2.55 -11.18
C LEU A 109 -5.31 2.93 -11.95
N GLN A 110 -5.38 2.53 -13.21
CA GLN A 110 -6.61 2.61 -13.98
C GLN A 110 -7.41 1.33 -13.72
N SER A 111 -8.70 1.47 -13.47
CA SER A 111 -9.61 0.33 -13.43
C SER A 111 -9.89 -0.16 -14.85
N GLU A 112 -10.03 -1.45 -15.01
CA GLU A 112 -10.51 -2.08 -16.22
C GLU A 112 -12.03 -2.19 -16.16
N ILE A 113 -12.73 -1.80 -17.25
CA ILE A 113 -14.18 -1.96 -17.36
C ILE A 113 -14.47 -3.09 -18.35
N VAL A 114 -15.09 -4.16 -17.87
CA VAL A 114 -15.44 -5.33 -18.67
C VAL A 114 -16.97 -5.39 -18.83
N PRO A 115 -17.52 -5.14 -20.05
CA PRO A 115 -18.94 -5.29 -20.31
C PRO A 115 -19.39 -6.76 -20.16
N LYS A 116 -20.58 -6.96 -19.60
CA LYS A 116 -21.21 -8.26 -19.39
C LYS A 116 -22.69 -8.21 -19.86
N GLY A 117 -23.30 -9.35 -20.13
CA GLY A 117 -24.73 -9.42 -20.49
C GLY A 117 -25.67 -8.93 -19.41
N TRP A 118 -25.21 -8.91 -18.15
CA TRP A 118 -25.96 -8.46 -17.00
C TRP A 118 -25.60 -7.02 -16.53
N GLY A 119 -24.66 -6.34 -17.23
CA GLY A 119 -24.17 -5.01 -16.90
C GLY A 119 -22.68 -4.88 -17.14
N LYS A 120 -21.86 -4.67 -16.09
CA LYS A 120 -20.40 -4.55 -16.22
C LYS A 120 -19.67 -4.90 -14.94
N GLU A 121 -18.41 -5.29 -15.07
CA GLU A 121 -17.43 -5.35 -13.99
C GLU A 121 -16.48 -4.16 -14.09
N ILE A 122 -16.15 -3.55 -12.95
CA ILE A 122 -15.08 -2.57 -12.81
C ILE A 122 -14.01 -3.24 -11.97
N ILE A 123 -12.94 -3.73 -12.61
CA ILE A 123 -11.83 -4.40 -11.94
C ILE A 123 -10.82 -3.32 -11.55
N PHE A 124 -10.67 -3.03 -10.25
CA PHE A 124 -9.73 -2.03 -9.75
C PHE A 124 -8.43 -2.63 -9.24
N VAL A 125 -8.40 -3.95 -8.98
CA VAL A 125 -7.19 -4.72 -8.67
C VAL A 125 -7.39 -6.19 -8.99
N ASN A 126 -6.38 -6.83 -9.58
CA ASN A 126 -6.27 -8.28 -9.71
C ASN A 126 -4.79 -8.65 -9.76
N ASN A 127 -4.26 -9.15 -8.68
CA ASN A 127 -2.86 -9.52 -8.54
C ASN A 127 -2.73 -10.94 -7.94
N ASP A 128 -1.52 -11.36 -7.56
CA ASP A 128 -1.29 -12.72 -7.04
C ASP A 128 -1.87 -12.95 -5.64
N GLU A 129 -2.15 -11.88 -4.89
CA GLU A 129 -2.63 -11.96 -3.52
C GLU A 129 -4.14 -11.80 -3.41
N TYR A 130 -4.74 -10.83 -4.15
CA TYR A 130 -6.16 -10.51 -4.07
C TYR A 130 -6.71 -9.90 -5.36
N CYS A 131 -8.03 -9.92 -5.47
CA CYS A 131 -8.80 -9.24 -6.50
C CYS A 131 -9.89 -8.37 -5.86
N GLY A 132 -10.14 -7.20 -6.45
CA GLY A 132 -11.23 -6.32 -6.07
C GLY A 132 -11.98 -5.82 -7.29
N LYS A 133 -13.32 -5.92 -7.24
CA LYS A 133 -14.21 -5.52 -8.32
C LYS A 133 -15.44 -4.78 -7.79
N ILE A 134 -16.06 -3.99 -8.67
CA ILE A 134 -17.44 -3.56 -8.51
C ILE A 134 -18.24 -4.22 -9.62
N LEU A 135 -19.26 -5.00 -9.23
CA LEU A 135 -20.19 -5.64 -10.15
C LEU A 135 -21.43 -4.75 -10.25
N CYS A 136 -21.62 -4.12 -11.41
CA CYS A 136 -22.75 -3.22 -11.66
C CYS A 136 -23.80 -3.97 -12.50
N PHE A 137 -25.00 -4.13 -11.94
CA PHE A 137 -26.08 -4.88 -12.59
C PHE A 137 -27.20 -3.95 -13.07
N ASP A 138 -27.69 -4.23 -14.28
CA ASP A 138 -28.93 -3.67 -14.75
C ASP A 138 -30.13 -4.40 -14.11
N LYS A 139 -31.24 -3.69 -13.92
CA LYS A 139 -32.48 -4.26 -13.34
C LYS A 139 -32.93 -5.52 -14.08
N GLY A 140 -33.27 -6.56 -13.35
CA GLY A 140 -33.79 -7.84 -13.84
C GLY A 140 -32.70 -8.70 -14.53
N LYS A 141 -31.45 -8.32 -14.40
CA LYS A 141 -30.32 -9.06 -14.97
C LYS A 141 -29.63 -9.92 -13.93
N LYS A 142 -29.04 -11.03 -14.40
CA LYS A 142 -28.33 -12.01 -13.58
C LYS A 142 -27.16 -12.61 -14.35
N PHE A 143 -26.10 -12.94 -13.64
CA PHE A 143 -25.04 -13.77 -14.21
C PHE A 143 -25.41 -15.26 -14.24
N SER A 144 -24.59 -16.07 -14.87
CA SER A 144 -24.77 -17.53 -14.92
C SER A 144 -24.63 -18.13 -13.52
N MET A 145 -25.44 -19.15 -13.18
CA MET A 145 -25.13 -20.00 -12.04
C MET A 145 -23.79 -20.68 -12.30
N HIS A 146 -22.83 -20.44 -11.44
CA HIS A 146 -21.47 -20.93 -11.60
C HIS A 146 -20.79 -21.12 -10.23
N TYR A 147 -19.67 -21.83 -10.25
CA TYR A 147 -18.78 -21.98 -9.09
C TYR A 147 -17.33 -21.77 -9.49
N HIS A 148 -16.50 -21.56 -8.49
CA HIS A 148 -15.04 -21.41 -8.63
C HIS A 148 -14.33 -22.52 -7.88
N VAL A 149 -13.27 -23.07 -8.47
CA VAL A 149 -12.42 -24.08 -7.82
C VAL A 149 -11.28 -23.41 -7.05
N LYS A 150 -10.75 -22.33 -7.59
CA LYS A 150 -9.59 -21.61 -7.02
C LYS A 150 -9.98 -20.36 -6.25
N LYS A 151 -10.98 -19.62 -6.76
CA LYS A 151 -11.41 -18.34 -6.18
C LYS A 151 -12.35 -18.56 -5.00
N LYS A 152 -12.07 -17.86 -3.89
CA LYS A 152 -12.99 -17.59 -2.79
C LYS A 152 -13.30 -16.10 -2.82
N GLU A 153 -14.55 -15.73 -2.68
CA GLU A 153 -15.01 -14.34 -2.79
C GLU A 153 -15.96 -13.94 -1.70
N THR A 154 -15.87 -12.68 -1.31
CA THR A 154 -16.80 -12.05 -0.37
C THR A 154 -17.41 -10.83 -1.05
N TRP A 155 -18.73 -10.71 -0.96
CA TRP A 155 -19.53 -9.64 -1.51
C TRP A 155 -20.07 -8.74 -0.42
N TYR A 156 -20.10 -7.46 -0.70
CA TYR A 156 -20.83 -6.45 0.06
C TYR A 156 -21.84 -5.80 -0.87
N VAL A 157 -23.10 -5.79 -0.52
CA VAL A 157 -24.15 -5.12 -1.29
C VAL A 157 -24.05 -3.62 -1.05
N ALA A 158 -23.50 -2.89 -2.03
CA ALA A 158 -23.25 -1.46 -1.93
C ALA A 158 -24.48 -0.63 -2.35
N LYS A 159 -25.33 -1.19 -3.24
CA LYS A 159 -26.50 -0.49 -3.76
C LYS A 159 -27.54 -1.47 -4.28
N GLY A 160 -28.82 -1.11 -4.14
CA GLY A 160 -29.95 -1.84 -4.68
C GLY A 160 -30.29 -3.09 -3.89
N ARG A 161 -30.96 -4.04 -4.57
CA ARG A 161 -31.44 -5.27 -3.98
C ARG A 161 -31.26 -6.43 -4.92
N PHE A 162 -30.86 -7.59 -4.38
CA PHE A 162 -30.65 -8.81 -5.13
C PHE A 162 -31.48 -9.98 -4.63
N LEU A 163 -31.66 -10.96 -5.52
CA LEU A 163 -32.07 -12.30 -5.17
C LEU A 163 -30.87 -13.22 -5.40
N LEU A 164 -30.29 -13.73 -4.31
CA LEU A 164 -29.21 -14.72 -4.33
C LEU A 164 -29.82 -16.11 -4.49
N HIS A 165 -29.22 -16.91 -5.38
CA HIS A 165 -29.45 -18.34 -5.50
C HIS A 165 -28.12 -19.06 -5.27
N TRP A 166 -28.14 -20.10 -4.45
CA TRP A 166 -26.93 -20.90 -4.22
C TRP A 166 -27.27 -22.38 -3.97
N ILE A 167 -26.30 -23.24 -4.23
CA ILE A 167 -26.41 -24.68 -4.05
C ILE A 167 -25.41 -25.08 -2.99
N GLU A 168 -25.93 -25.64 -1.89
CA GLU A 168 -25.10 -26.17 -0.82
C GLU A 168 -24.36 -27.42 -1.33
N PRO A 169 -23.00 -27.44 -1.29
CA PRO A 169 -22.20 -28.46 -2.00
C PRO A 169 -22.39 -29.90 -1.48
N GLU A 170 -22.64 -30.08 -0.17
CA GLU A 170 -22.72 -31.42 0.44
C GLU A 170 -24.06 -32.09 0.14
N SER A 171 -25.15 -31.35 0.26
CA SER A 171 -26.52 -31.90 0.07
C SER A 171 -27.07 -31.69 -1.34
N GLY A 172 -26.52 -30.76 -2.11
CA GLY A 172 -27.05 -30.31 -3.38
C GLY A 172 -28.36 -29.49 -3.24
N THR A 173 -28.70 -29.06 -2.02
CA THR A 173 -29.90 -28.29 -1.76
C THR A 173 -29.82 -26.91 -2.36
N PHE A 174 -30.86 -26.50 -3.10
CA PHE A 174 -30.97 -25.18 -3.70
C PHE A 174 -31.64 -24.22 -2.73
N TYR A 175 -30.98 -23.08 -2.48
CA TYR A 175 -31.45 -22.02 -1.61
C TYR A 175 -31.67 -20.72 -2.36
N THR A 176 -32.50 -19.87 -1.81
CA THR A 176 -32.79 -18.54 -2.31
C THR A 176 -32.93 -17.56 -1.17
N GLU A 177 -32.27 -16.41 -1.25
CA GLU A 177 -32.25 -15.39 -0.21
C GLU A 177 -32.24 -13.99 -0.82
N TYR A 178 -32.92 -13.03 -0.18
CA TYR A 178 -32.83 -11.62 -0.56
C TYR A 178 -31.63 -10.99 0.08
N LEU A 179 -30.95 -10.15 -0.69
CA LEU A 179 -29.82 -9.35 -0.23
C LEU A 179 -30.17 -7.88 -0.36
N ASP A 180 -30.04 -7.17 0.75
CA ASP A 180 -30.26 -5.73 0.85
C ASP A 180 -28.94 -4.98 1.06
N VAL A 181 -28.94 -3.66 0.89
CA VAL A 181 -27.75 -2.83 1.11
C VAL A 181 -27.17 -3.03 2.50
N GLY A 182 -25.88 -3.34 2.58
CA GLY A 182 -25.17 -3.63 3.82
C GLY A 182 -24.95 -5.12 4.08
N ASP A 183 -25.64 -6.01 3.36
CA ASP A 183 -25.43 -7.45 3.50
C ASP A 183 -24.06 -7.88 2.99
N VAL A 184 -23.48 -8.85 3.69
CA VAL A 184 -22.16 -9.43 3.39
C VAL A 184 -22.31 -10.94 3.23
N ILE A 185 -21.82 -11.46 2.10
CA ILE A 185 -21.89 -12.88 1.79
C ILE A 185 -20.51 -13.37 1.37
N THR A 186 -20.14 -14.56 1.80
CA THR A 186 -18.95 -15.26 1.32
C THR A 186 -19.35 -16.48 0.54
N ASN A 187 -18.89 -16.58 -0.71
CA ASN A 187 -19.00 -17.77 -1.56
C ASN A 187 -17.71 -18.58 -1.43
N GLU A 188 -17.82 -19.78 -0.91
CA GLU A 188 -16.70 -20.68 -0.76
C GLU A 188 -16.32 -21.34 -2.10
N ARG A 189 -15.15 -21.95 -2.15
CA ARG A 189 -14.71 -22.71 -3.32
C ARG A 189 -15.64 -23.93 -3.53
N GLY A 190 -16.05 -24.13 -4.78
CA GLY A 190 -16.98 -25.20 -5.14
C GLY A 190 -18.46 -24.87 -4.90
N GLU A 191 -18.79 -23.79 -4.23
CA GLU A 191 -20.16 -23.35 -3.97
C GLU A 191 -20.75 -22.66 -5.20
N ALA A 192 -21.80 -23.26 -5.76
CA ALA A 192 -22.48 -22.71 -6.92
C ALA A 192 -23.42 -21.59 -6.52
N HIS A 193 -23.28 -20.43 -7.17
CA HIS A 193 -24.05 -19.22 -6.84
C HIS A 193 -24.45 -18.41 -8.06
N GLN A 194 -25.52 -17.64 -7.91
CA GLN A 194 -26.06 -16.71 -8.91
C GLN A 194 -26.78 -15.58 -8.19
N VAL A 195 -26.61 -14.34 -8.63
CA VAL A 195 -27.47 -13.23 -8.19
C VAL A 195 -28.27 -12.66 -9.34
N GLU A 196 -29.51 -12.27 -9.05
CA GLU A 196 -30.40 -11.50 -9.91
C GLU A 196 -30.65 -10.13 -9.28
N ALA A 197 -30.40 -9.06 -10.03
CA ALA A 197 -30.64 -7.70 -9.56
C ALA A 197 -32.12 -7.33 -9.72
N LEU A 198 -32.80 -7.01 -8.63
CA LEU A 198 -34.23 -6.64 -8.64
C LEU A 198 -34.44 -5.17 -9.06
N GLU A 199 -33.40 -4.38 -8.97
CA GLU A 199 -33.28 -2.99 -9.43
C GLU A 199 -31.85 -2.71 -9.89
N PRO A 200 -31.48 -1.52 -10.42
CA PRO A 200 -30.09 -1.22 -10.73
C PRO A 200 -29.23 -1.29 -9.46
N SER A 201 -28.31 -2.24 -9.41
CA SER A 201 -27.66 -2.68 -8.16
C SER A 201 -26.16 -2.83 -8.32
N GLU A 202 -25.42 -2.74 -7.20
CA GLU A 202 -23.97 -2.84 -7.17
C GLU A 202 -23.49 -3.72 -6.01
N ILE A 203 -22.60 -4.65 -6.33
CA ILE A 203 -21.86 -5.48 -5.38
C ILE A 203 -20.39 -5.06 -5.40
N PHE A 204 -19.81 -4.88 -4.21
CA PHE A 204 -18.37 -4.76 -4.02
C PHE A 204 -17.83 -6.16 -3.74
N GLU A 205 -17.02 -6.69 -4.64
CA GLU A 205 -16.37 -8.00 -4.53
C GLU A 205 -14.93 -7.85 -4.09
N VAL A 206 -14.56 -8.57 -3.03
CA VAL A 206 -13.16 -8.85 -2.65
C VAL A 206 -12.95 -10.35 -2.74
N SER A 207 -11.91 -10.77 -3.44
CA SER A 207 -11.66 -12.19 -3.66
C SER A 207 -10.17 -12.51 -3.70
N THR A 208 -9.84 -13.79 -3.65
CA THR A 208 -8.53 -14.27 -4.10
C THR A 208 -8.37 -13.97 -5.59
N LYS A 209 -7.16 -14.12 -6.14
CA LYS A 209 -6.86 -13.84 -7.55
C LYS A 209 -7.95 -14.39 -8.50
N HIS A 210 -8.43 -13.53 -9.40
CA HIS A 210 -9.39 -13.90 -10.42
C HIS A 210 -8.68 -14.48 -11.65
N TYR A 211 -9.25 -15.56 -12.19
CA TYR A 211 -8.89 -16.19 -13.45
C TYR A 211 -10.14 -16.41 -14.28
N ASP A 212 -10.17 -15.94 -15.52
CA ASP A 212 -11.31 -16.14 -16.43
C ASP A 212 -11.65 -17.62 -16.64
N SER A 213 -10.63 -18.49 -16.58
CA SER A 213 -10.77 -19.94 -16.72
C SER A 213 -11.33 -20.65 -15.49
N ASP A 214 -11.48 -19.96 -14.34
CA ASP A 214 -11.95 -20.53 -13.09
C ASP A 214 -13.45 -20.27 -12.84
N SER A 215 -14.25 -20.13 -13.91
CA SER A 215 -15.70 -19.98 -13.82
C SER A 215 -16.40 -21.17 -14.50
N TYR A 216 -16.87 -22.10 -13.68
CA TYR A 216 -17.54 -23.32 -14.13
C TYR A 216 -19.05 -23.12 -14.12
N ARG A 217 -19.64 -22.97 -15.30
CA ARG A 217 -21.07 -22.63 -15.45
C ARG A 217 -21.95 -23.87 -15.39
N ILE A 218 -23.00 -23.82 -14.56
CA ILE A 218 -24.04 -24.85 -14.46
C ILE A 218 -25.18 -24.54 -15.44
N TRP A 219 -25.70 -23.28 -15.39
CA TRP A 219 -26.65 -22.78 -16.41
C TRP A 219 -26.43 -21.29 -16.69
N LYS A 220 -26.98 -20.85 -17.82
CA LYS A 220 -26.80 -19.47 -18.27
C LYS A 220 -27.63 -18.48 -17.45
N GLY A 221 -27.08 -17.27 -17.32
CA GLY A 221 -27.80 -16.05 -16.94
C GLY A 221 -28.45 -15.37 -18.16
N ASN A 222 -28.60 -14.06 -18.06
CA ASN A 222 -29.11 -13.23 -19.16
C ASN A 222 -28.02 -12.92 -20.17
#